data_4761378fa3aba3841d6430f72637eec6
#
_entry.id   4761378fa3aba3841d6430f72637eec6
#
_cell.length_a   1.000
_cell.length_b   1.000
_cell.length_c   1.000
_cell.angle_alpha   90.00
_cell.angle_beta   90.00
_cell.angle_gamma   90.00
#
_symmetry.space_group_name_H-M   'P 1'
#
loop_
_entity.id
_entity.type
_entity.pdbx_description
1 polymer ?
#
loop_
_entity_poly.entity_id
_entity_poly.type
_entity_poly.pdbx_seq_one_letter_code
_entity_poly.pdbx_strand_id
1 'polypeptide(L)'
;VTKKKGRRSSRQWYLVDLHLHTPASSDYQEPDITNLDILRRAVARDLDMIAFTDHNTVAGYRKMQEEIAQLELLEGLSRLTDEEQETLREYRELLKKILVLPGFEFTATFGFHIIGIFPPEKPVREMEHLLLNLNIPANQLDVGSVTVGASSDVLTAYRLIDEAGGIAIAAHANSTNGVAMRGFSFGGQTKIAYTQDLHLMALEVTDLAKKNRRSTAAFFSGTKPEYPRRMHCIQGSDAHRLRTDPQNKKNLGVGDRATRMLLPEVSFEALKELFLSNDFARTRPHWPTEKEEYDFVRQAQEEGPSIIQDFHESMTVRGGRLYAVIADVCAFANTNGGTLFIGVGADTKKDTQGISRPSAAVSQLQQELAKRIHPSLSCDVDVQESQEKKIIRVLVPRGDDPPYAVDDNKIYVRDEADTGLAVRDEIVQLVLRGQDRHVHDRTAELQEAGEKDDEAGISPPRTGVEVVDVEERNGVQYYTMRDLRNGNVVKNVTKSSARRLWHYAIKQVMSLPQDMNKAPIAWQGDIGILREQHRGKRKRYDLAQRTTDGIRVYFGVTEDGIEDEWKRLVGVDGE
;
A
#
# COMPACT_ATOMS: atom_id res chain seq x y z
N VAL A 1 0.07 -33.30 -17.43
CA VAL A 1 1.10 -32.27 -17.64
C VAL A 1 1.80 -32.08 -16.31
N THR A 2 3.02 -32.62 -16.20
CA THR A 2 3.87 -32.58 -15.00
C THR A 2 4.35 -31.14 -14.78
N LYS A 3 3.84 -30.47 -13.73
CA LYS A 3 4.39 -29.19 -13.25
C LYS A 3 5.84 -29.43 -12.79
N LYS A 4 6.82 -28.89 -13.52
CA LYS A 4 8.21 -28.79 -13.07
C LYS A 4 8.20 -28.04 -11.71
N LYS A 5 8.62 -28.71 -10.64
CA LYS A 5 9.01 -28.05 -9.37
C LYS A 5 10.16 -27.13 -9.70
N GLY A 6 9.91 -25.82 -9.78
CA GLY A 6 10.95 -24.82 -9.91
C GLY A 6 11.93 -24.96 -8.74
N ARG A 7 13.22 -25.00 -9.02
CA ARG A 7 14.28 -24.81 -8.05
C ARG A 7 13.98 -23.48 -7.34
N ARG A 8 13.68 -23.49 -6.04
CA ARG A 8 13.66 -22.25 -5.24
C ARG A 8 15.07 -21.65 -5.37
N SER A 9 15.19 -20.54 -6.05
CA SER A 9 16.38 -19.70 -6.06
C SER A 9 16.67 -19.34 -4.60
N SER A 10 17.92 -19.49 -4.18
CA SER A 10 18.34 -19.08 -2.82
C SER A 10 18.21 -17.56 -2.74
N ARG A 11 17.33 -17.05 -1.88
CA ARG A 11 17.19 -15.62 -1.63
C ARG A 11 18.51 -15.06 -1.09
N GLN A 12 18.88 -13.85 -1.52
CA GLN A 12 20.08 -13.13 -1.08
C GLN A 12 19.69 -11.73 -0.62
N TRP A 13 20.55 -11.14 0.23
CA TRP A 13 20.37 -9.78 0.70
C TRP A 13 20.96 -8.79 -0.30
N TYR A 14 20.11 -7.91 -0.81
CA TYR A 14 20.48 -6.82 -1.70
C TYR A 14 20.30 -5.47 -1.02
N LEU A 15 21.13 -4.52 -1.37
CA LEU A 15 21.08 -3.15 -0.86
C LEU A 15 20.29 -2.27 -1.83
N VAL A 16 19.21 -1.65 -1.35
CA VAL A 16 18.22 -0.99 -2.18
C VAL A 16 17.93 0.41 -1.65
N ASP A 17 17.95 1.41 -2.53
CA ASP A 17 17.53 2.78 -2.25
C ASP A 17 16.45 3.21 -3.26
N LEU A 18 15.19 3.24 -2.82
CA LEU A 18 14.03 3.48 -3.66
C LEU A 18 13.55 4.93 -3.67
N HIS A 19 14.32 5.84 -3.09
CA HIS A 19 13.97 7.26 -3.02
C HIS A 19 15.20 8.12 -3.31
N LEU A 20 15.39 8.41 -4.59
CA LEU A 20 16.47 9.24 -5.11
C LEU A 20 15.92 10.27 -6.09
N HIS A 21 16.41 11.49 -5.97
CA HIS A 21 16.16 12.55 -6.94
C HIS A 21 17.34 12.71 -7.90
N THR A 22 17.06 13.28 -9.06
CA THR A 22 18.03 13.68 -10.07
C THR A 22 17.96 15.20 -10.27
N PRO A 23 18.85 15.81 -11.09
CA PRO A 23 18.69 17.20 -11.48
C PRO A 23 17.41 17.56 -12.24
N ALA A 24 16.49 16.58 -12.46
CA ALA A 24 15.15 16.85 -12.95
C ALA A 24 14.20 17.35 -11.85
N SER A 25 14.52 17.15 -10.59
CA SER A 25 13.82 17.77 -9.46
C SER A 25 14.33 19.21 -9.26
N SER A 26 13.42 20.18 -9.17
CA SER A 26 13.76 21.61 -9.12
C SER A 26 14.54 22.03 -7.86
N ASP A 27 14.50 21.23 -6.82
CA ASP A 27 15.19 21.43 -5.54
C ASP A 27 16.47 20.58 -5.40
N TYR A 28 16.92 19.94 -6.49
CA TYR A 28 18.20 19.23 -6.50
C TYR A 28 19.35 20.21 -6.26
N GLN A 29 20.23 19.89 -5.30
CA GLN A 29 21.19 20.86 -4.76
C GLN A 29 22.50 21.00 -5.58
N GLU A 30 22.72 20.11 -6.53
CA GLU A 30 23.94 20.05 -7.36
C GLU A 30 23.53 19.96 -8.85
N PRO A 31 23.13 21.08 -9.50
CA PRO A 31 22.51 21.06 -10.84
C PRO A 31 23.42 20.58 -11.98
N ASP A 32 24.74 20.63 -11.77
CA ASP A 32 25.74 20.22 -12.78
C ASP A 32 26.02 18.70 -12.76
N ILE A 33 25.40 17.95 -11.85
CA ILE A 33 25.56 16.50 -11.74
C ILE A 33 24.81 15.79 -12.88
N THR A 34 25.43 14.78 -13.47
CA THR A 34 24.84 13.91 -14.49
C THR A 34 24.19 12.67 -13.88
N ASN A 35 23.29 12.02 -14.64
CA ASN A 35 22.76 10.70 -14.26
C ASN A 35 23.88 9.68 -14.07
N LEU A 36 24.94 9.77 -14.89
CA LEU A 36 26.12 8.89 -14.82
C LEU A 36 26.85 9.06 -13.46
N ASP A 37 26.96 10.28 -12.94
CA ASP A 37 27.56 10.54 -11.62
C ASP A 37 26.74 9.92 -10.49
N ILE A 38 25.40 9.95 -10.61
CA ILE A 38 24.51 9.30 -9.65
C ILE A 38 24.73 7.78 -9.69
N LEU A 39 24.82 7.17 -10.89
CA LEU A 39 25.09 5.74 -11.04
C LEU A 39 26.46 5.35 -10.48
N ARG A 40 27.52 6.13 -10.79
CA ARG A 40 28.86 5.95 -10.20
C ARG A 40 28.80 5.95 -8.68
N ARG A 41 28.07 6.92 -8.12
CA ARG A 41 27.92 7.03 -6.67
C ARG A 41 27.13 5.86 -6.09
N ALA A 42 26.05 5.45 -6.71
CA ALA A 42 25.23 4.33 -6.28
C ALA A 42 26.04 3.01 -6.25
N VAL A 43 26.79 2.71 -7.31
CA VAL A 43 27.68 1.54 -7.39
C VAL A 43 28.79 1.64 -6.34
N ALA A 44 29.38 2.82 -6.13
CA ALA A 44 30.42 3.03 -5.09
C ALA A 44 29.86 2.91 -3.65
N ARG A 45 28.52 2.86 -3.49
CA ARG A 45 27.83 2.60 -2.22
C ARG A 45 27.31 1.16 -2.11
N ASP A 46 27.73 0.29 -3.04
CA ASP A 46 27.29 -1.12 -3.12
C ASP A 46 25.77 -1.27 -3.23
N LEU A 47 25.09 -0.31 -3.87
CA LEU A 47 23.64 -0.43 -4.14
C LEU A 47 23.43 -1.41 -5.30
N ASP A 48 22.50 -2.33 -5.12
CA ASP A 48 22.08 -3.31 -6.14
C ASP A 48 20.87 -2.80 -6.96
N MET A 49 20.04 -1.94 -6.35
CA MET A 49 18.83 -1.38 -6.97
C MET A 49 18.59 0.03 -6.47
N ILE A 50 18.24 0.93 -7.38
CA ILE A 50 17.79 2.29 -7.08
C ILE A 50 16.51 2.61 -7.86
N ALA A 51 15.77 3.63 -7.41
CA ALA A 51 14.69 4.20 -8.19
C ALA A 51 14.90 5.72 -8.33
N PHE A 52 14.76 6.24 -9.56
CA PHE A 52 14.67 7.67 -9.79
C PHE A 52 13.24 8.12 -9.54
N THR A 53 13.04 8.95 -8.54
CA THR A 53 11.72 9.35 -8.03
C THR A 53 11.62 10.86 -7.91
N ASP A 54 11.89 11.55 -9.02
CA ASP A 54 11.82 13.00 -9.08
C ASP A 54 10.43 13.56 -8.75
N HIS A 55 10.35 14.76 -8.20
CA HIS A 55 9.09 15.39 -7.82
C HIS A 55 8.15 15.62 -9.00
N ASN A 56 7.01 14.94 -9.00
CA ASN A 56 5.93 15.09 -9.97
C ASN A 56 6.37 14.95 -11.45
N THR A 57 7.48 14.24 -11.70
CA THR A 57 8.04 14.03 -13.03
C THR A 57 8.78 12.71 -13.14
N VAL A 58 8.90 12.19 -14.36
CA VAL A 58 9.76 11.06 -14.73
C VAL A 58 10.93 11.52 -15.63
N ALA A 59 11.15 12.83 -15.72
CA ALA A 59 12.11 13.43 -16.64
C ALA A 59 13.55 12.99 -16.38
N GLY A 60 13.94 12.70 -15.13
CA GLY A 60 15.28 12.22 -14.80
C GLY A 60 15.57 10.86 -15.41
N TYR A 61 14.66 9.90 -15.24
CA TYR A 61 14.79 8.58 -15.87
C TYR A 61 14.70 8.68 -17.39
N ARG A 62 13.77 9.47 -17.94
CA ARG A 62 13.64 9.71 -19.39
C ARG A 62 14.92 10.24 -19.99
N LYS A 63 15.53 11.29 -19.42
CA LYS A 63 16.78 11.87 -19.91
C LYS A 63 17.91 10.85 -19.94
N MET A 64 18.04 9.99 -18.93
CA MET A 64 19.03 8.91 -18.93
C MET A 64 18.79 7.94 -20.09
N GLN A 65 17.55 7.52 -20.34
CA GLN A 65 17.20 6.61 -21.43
C GLN A 65 17.45 7.24 -22.81
N GLU A 66 17.09 8.51 -22.98
CA GLU A 66 17.30 9.26 -24.22
C GLU A 66 18.79 9.43 -24.51
N GLU A 67 19.61 9.75 -23.50
CA GLU A 67 21.07 9.85 -23.65
C GLU A 67 21.69 8.53 -24.10
N ILE A 68 21.33 7.41 -23.43
CA ILE A 68 21.81 6.09 -23.81
C ILE A 68 21.38 5.74 -25.24
N ALA A 69 20.11 5.94 -25.58
CA ALA A 69 19.59 5.65 -26.92
C ALA A 69 20.26 6.49 -28.02
N GLN A 70 20.56 7.77 -27.73
CA GLN A 70 21.30 8.64 -28.63
C GLN A 70 22.72 8.12 -28.87
N LEU A 71 23.44 7.76 -27.81
CA LEU A 71 24.79 7.20 -27.90
C LEU A 71 24.79 5.87 -28.67
N GLU A 72 23.82 4.99 -28.44
CA GLU A 72 23.66 3.73 -29.17
C GLU A 72 23.37 3.95 -30.67
N LEU A 73 22.55 4.96 -31.01
CA LEU A 73 22.30 5.33 -32.39
C LEU A 73 23.60 5.81 -33.07
N LEU A 74 24.38 6.68 -32.40
CA LEU A 74 25.66 7.19 -32.90
C LEU A 74 26.69 6.05 -33.06
N GLU A 75 26.72 5.10 -32.11
CA GLU A 75 27.56 3.88 -32.23
C GLU A 75 27.17 3.09 -33.47
N GLY A 76 25.90 2.82 -33.72
CA GLY A 76 25.40 2.11 -34.90
C GLY A 76 25.75 2.80 -36.23
N LEU A 77 25.89 4.13 -36.19
CA LEU A 77 26.31 4.93 -37.34
C LEU A 77 27.83 5.10 -37.45
N SER A 78 28.62 4.55 -36.52
CA SER A 78 30.09 4.75 -36.40
C SER A 78 30.47 6.23 -36.31
N ARG A 79 29.73 7.01 -35.54
CA ARG A 79 29.87 8.48 -35.38
C ARG A 79 30.17 8.93 -33.96
N LEU A 80 30.38 8.01 -33.03
CA LEU A 80 30.76 8.37 -31.65
C LEU A 80 32.15 9.02 -31.65
N THR A 81 32.28 10.07 -30.87
CA THR A 81 33.58 10.57 -30.42
C THR A 81 34.17 9.62 -29.37
N ASP A 82 35.47 9.75 -29.09
CA ASP A 82 36.15 8.92 -28.09
C ASP A 82 35.50 9.10 -26.68
N GLU A 83 35.08 10.33 -26.34
CA GLU A 83 34.42 10.66 -25.09
C GLU A 83 33.02 10.03 -24.99
N GLU A 84 32.23 10.12 -26.05
CA GLU A 84 30.89 9.50 -26.13
C GLU A 84 30.97 7.96 -26.07
N GLN A 85 32.01 7.38 -26.70
CA GLN A 85 32.24 5.94 -26.61
C GLN A 85 32.56 5.48 -25.19
N GLU A 86 33.39 6.25 -24.47
CA GLU A 86 33.70 5.99 -23.06
C GLU A 86 32.43 6.12 -22.18
N THR A 87 31.64 7.17 -22.40
CA THR A 87 30.36 7.40 -21.68
C THR A 87 29.38 6.24 -21.87
N LEU A 88 29.18 5.79 -23.11
CA LEU A 88 28.30 4.65 -23.41
C LEU A 88 28.80 3.35 -22.78
N ARG A 89 30.14 3.12 -22.85
CA ARG A 89 30.76 1.97 -22.21
C ARG A 89 30.52 1.97 -20.71
N GLU A 90 30.69 3.11 -20.08
CA GLU A 90 30.50 3.25 -18.63
C GLU A 90 29.03 3.05 -18.22
N TYR A 91 28.05 3.62 -18.95
CA TYR A 91 26.64 3.31 -18.73
C TYR A 91 26.38 1.81 -18.75
N ARG A 92 26.86 1.13 -19.78
CA ARG A 92 26.70 -0.33 -19.92
C ARG A 92 27.36 -1.12 -18.79
N GLU A 93 28.50 -0.67 -18.29
CA GLU A 93 29.19 -1.32 -17.17
C GLU A 93 28.47 -1.10 -15.84
N LEU A 94 27.97 0.10 -15.58
CA LEU A 94 27.26 0.42 -14.36
C LEU A 94 25.88 -0.24 -14.31
N LEU A 95 25.12 -0.20 -15.42
CA LEU A 95 23.79 -0.82 -15.52
C LEU A 95 23.81 -2.35 -15.50
N LYS A 96 24.98 -3.00 -15.68
CA LYS A 96 25.15 -4.42 -15.37
C LYS A 96 25.25 -4.71 -13.87
N LYS A 97 25.64 -3.72 -13.07
CA LYS A 97 25.87 -3.85 -11.62
C LYS A 97 24.69 -3.39 -10.80
N ILE A 98 23.89 -2.48 -11.32
CA ILE A 98 22.78 -1.85 -10.59
C ILE A 98 21.53 -1.80 -11.46
N LEU A 99 20.38 -2.15 -10.87
CA LEU A 99 19.07 -1.96 -11.49
C LEU A 99 18.54 -0.56 -11.18
N VAL A 100 18.20 0.20 -12.21
CA VAL A 100 17.56 1.51 -12.10
C VAL A 100 16.08 1.38 -12.45
N LEU A 101 15.21 1.64 -11.49
CA LEU A 101 13.77 1.62 -11.69
C LEU A 101 13.24 3.02 -12.01
N PRO A 102 12.32 3.16 -12.98
CA PRO A 102 11.60 4.40 -13.20
C PRO A 102 10.56 4.64 -12.10
N GLY A 103 10.36 5.90 -11.75
CA GLY A 103 9.37 6.28 -10.78
C GLY A 103 9.20 7.80 -10.70
N PHE A 104 8.40 8.21 -9.74
CA PHE A 104 8.20 9.60 -9.37
C PHE A 104 7.81 9.71 -7.90
N GLU A 105 8.07 10.85 -7.28
CA GLU A 105 7.49 11.25 -6.01
C GLU A 105 6.36 12.24 -6.26
N PHE A 106 5.13 11.77 -6.10
CA PHE A 106 3.92 12.56 -6.31
C PHE A 106 3.55 13.36 -5.06
N THR A 107 3.27 14.65 -5.23
CA THR A 107 2.75 15.51 -4.19
C THR A 107 1.22 15.52 -4.22
N ALA A 108 0.60 14.81 -3.28
CA ALA A 108 -0.86 14.78 -3.13
C ALA A 108 -1.40 16.02 -2.43
N THR A 109 -2.75 16.14 -2.37
CA THR A 109 -3.43 17.18 -1.58
C THR A 109 -2.89 17.22 -0.15
N PHE A 110 -2.78 18.43 0.40
CA PHE A 110 -2.15 18.73 1.69
C PHE A 110 -0.62 18.53 1.74
N GLY A 111 0.03 18.29 0.60
CA GLY A 111 1.47 18.14 0.51
C GLY A 111 1.99 16.79 1.00
N PHE A 112 1.18 15.74 0.99
CA PHE A 112 1.65 14.38 1.26
C PHE A 112 2.41 13.83 0.06
N HIS A 113 3.54 13.17 0.32
CA HIS A 113 4.38 12.62 -0.72
C HIS A 113 4.17 11.11 -0.88
N ILE A 114 4.06 10.67 -2.13
CA ILE A 114 3.82 9.28 -2.52
C ILE A 114 4.77 8.88 -3.62
N ILE A 115 5.55 7.84 -3.41
CA ILE A 115 6.44 7.28 -4.41
C ILE A 115 5.66 6.25 -5.23
N GLY A 116 5.70 6.42 -6.56
CA GLY A 116 5.28 5.42 -7.54
C GLY A 116 6.49 4.86 -8.27
N ILE A 117 6.69 3.55 -8.21
CA ILE A 117 7.81 2.85 -8.89
C ILE A 117 7.24 1.86 -9.88
N PHE A 118 7.87 1.74 -11.04
CA PHE A 118 7.40 0.90 -12.13
C PHE A 118 8.50 -0.01 -12.68
N PRO A 119 8.13 -1.07 -13.45
CA PRO A 119 9.13 -1.90 -14.10
C PRO A 119 9.89 -1.13 -15.17
N PRO A 120 11.16 -1.46 -15.44
CA PRO A 120 11.99 -0.76 -16.43
C PRO A 120 11.40 -0.74 -17.85
N GLU A 121 10.58 -1.74 -18.17
CA GLU A 121 9.94 -1.91 -19.48
C GLU A 121 8.71 -1.01 -19.66
N LYS A 122 8.22 -0.39 -18.57
CA LYS A 122 7.06 0.50 -18.67
C LYS A 122 7.39 1.75 -19.47
N PRO A 123 6.63 2.04 -20.54
CA PRO A 123 6.88 3.22 -21.36
C PRO A 123 6.78 4.52 -20.53
N VAL A 124 7.74 5.41 -20.69
CA VAL A 124 7.77 6.72 -20.00
C VAL A 124 6.47 7.48 -20.22
N ARG A 125 5.91 7.44 -21.44
CA ARG A 125 4.63 8.10 -21.76
C ARG A 125 3.44 7.61 -20.94
N GLU A 126 3.42 6.34 -20.55
CA GLU A 126 2.35 5.83 -19.70
C GLU A 126 2.45 6.39 -18.27
N MET A 127 3.68 6.57 -17.77
CA MET A 127 3.92 7.20 -16.47
C MET A 127 3.60 8.70 -16.51
N GLU A 128 3.94 9.40 -17.59
CA GLU A 128 3.51 10.79 -17.82
C GLU A 128 1.99 10.91 -17.88
N HIS A 129 1.33 9.98 -18.58
CA HIS A 129 -0.15 9.94 -18.62
C HIS A 129 -0.75 9.71 -17.23
N LEU A 130 -0.13 8.85 -16.42
CA LEU A 130 -0.53 8.65 -15.04
C LEU A 130 -0.42 9.94 -14.20
N LEU A 131 0.67 10.70 -14.38
CA LEU A 131 0.83 12.01 -13.72
C LEU A 131 -0.24 13.01 -14.18
N LEU A 132 -0.62 13.01 -15.46
CA LEU A 132 -1.75 13.81 -15.96
C LEU A 132 -3.07 13.39 -15.31
N ASN A 133 -3.32 12.08 -15.17
CA ASN A 133 -4.50 11.56 -14.47
C ASN A 133 -4.50 11.89 -12.97
N LEU A 134 -3.33 12.13 -12.39
CA LEU A 134 -3.15 12.67 -11.04
C LEU A 134 -3.26 14.20 -11.00
N ASN A 135 -3.71 14.81 -12.10
CA ASN A 135 -3.91 16.26 -12.26
C ASN A 135 -2.61 17.10 -12.18
N ILE A 136 -1.47 16.53 -12.53
CA ILE A 136 -0.26 17.34 -12.80
C ILE A 136 -0.46 18.04 -14.15
N PRO A 137 -0.38 19.37 -14.25
CA PRO A 137 -0.54 20.08 -15.53
C PRO A 137 0.53 19.66 -16.53
N ALA A 138 0.14 19.51 -17.82
CA ALA A 138 1.05 19.05 -18.87
C ALA A 138 2.33 19.93 -19.01
N ASN A 139 2.22 21.23 -18.77
CA ASN A 139 3.36 22.16 -18.79
C ASN A 139 4.26 22.06 -17.56
N GLN A 140 3.93 21.23 -16.57
CA GLN A 140 4.68 21.00 -15.34
C GLN A 140 5.37 19.63 -15.31
N LEU A 141 5.08 18.75 -16.27
CA LEU A 141 5.63 17.37 -16.29
C LEU A 141 7.16 17.32 -16.34
N ASP A 142 7.82 18.36 -16.86
CA ASP A 142 9.28 18.43 -16.99
C ASP A 142 9.93 19.38 -15.95
N VAL A 143 9.14 19.99 -15.07
CA VAL A 143 9.63 21.01 -14.13
C VAL A 143 10.16 20.41 -12.85
N GLY A 144 9.66 19.24 -12.46
CA GLY A 144 10.08 18.55 -11.22
C GLY A 144 9.82 19.37 -9.96
N SER A 145 8.71 20.10 -9.90
CA SER A 145 8.40 21.00 -8.80
C SER A 145 7.68 20.30 -7.65
N VAL A 146 8.19 20.46 -6.44
CA VAL A 146 7.55 20.03 -5.18
C VAL A 146 6.23 20.76 -4.92
N THR A 147 6.10 21.99 -5.44
CA THR A 147 4.96 22.88 -5.13
C THR A 147 3.81 22.77 -6.12
N VAL A 148 3.90 21.95 -7.13
CA VAL A 148 2.78 21.67 -8.03
C VAL A 148 1.73 20.92 -7.20
N GLY A 149 0.80 21.69 -6.61
CA GLY A 149 -0.30 21.17 -5.81
C GLY A 149 -1.21 20.35 -6.69
N ALA A 150 -1.13 19.03 -6.55
CA ALA A 150 -2.06 18.14 -7.18
C ALA A 150 -3.44 18.28 -6.53
N SER A 151 -4.49 18.25 -7.33
CA SER A 151 -5.86 18.17 -6.85
C SER A 151 -6.25 16.74 -6.44
N SER A 152 -5.42 15.75 -6.74
CA SER A 152 -5.65 14.34 -6.41
C SER A 152 -5.26 14.02 -4.97
N ASP A 153 -6.09 13.22 -4.31
CA ASP A 153 -5.85 12.78 -2.95
C ASP A 153 -4.93 11.55 -2.89
N VAL A 154 -4.49 11.23 -1.68
CA VAL A 154 -3.57 10.12 -1.37
C VAL A 154 -4.11 8.77 -1.83
N LEU A 155 -5.41 8.48 -1.60
CA LEU A 155 -6.01 7.18 -1.94
C LEU A 155 -6.14 6.99 -3.45
N THR A 156 -6.50 8.06 -4.16
CA THR A 156 -6.51 8.07 -5.63
C THR A 156 -5.12 7.80 -6.20
N ALA A 157 -4.07 8.41 -5.62
CA ALA A 157 -2.70 8.16 -6.07
C ALA A 157 -2.29 6.70 -5.85
N TYR A 158 -2.55 6.11 -4.68
CA TYR A 158 -2.25 4.70 -4.42
C TYR A 158 -2.92 3.79 -5.43
N ARG A 159 -4.23 3.96 -5.63
CA ARG A 159 -5.02 3.15 -6.55
C ARG A 159 -4.51 3.26 -7.99
N LEU A 160 -4.32 4.46 -8.51
CA LEU A 160 -3.86 4.66 -9.89
C LEU A 160 -2.44 4.11 -10.13
N ILE A 161 -1.53 4.22 -9.15
CA ILE A 161 -0.19 3.63 -9.24
C ILE A 161 -0.27 2.11 -9.29
N ASP A 162 -1.07 1.48 -8.43
CA ASP A 162 -1.23 0.02 -8.37
C ASP A 162 -1.94 -0.51 -9.63
N GLU A 163 -3.06 0.09 -10.06
CA GLU A 163 -3.77 -0.25 -11.31
C GLU A 163 -2.86 -0.13 -12.55
N ALA A 164 -1.94 0.84 -12.54
CA ALA A 164 -0.91 0.96 -13.58
C ALA A 164 0.20 -0.09 -13.49
N GLY A 165 0.10 -1.05 -12.57
CA GLY A 165 1.08 -2.12 -12.34
C GLY A 165 2.27 -1.71 -11.48
N GLY A 166 2.29 -0.49 -10.93
CA GLY A 166 3.37 0.04 -10.11
C GLY A 166 3.37 -0.47 -8.67
N ILE A 167 4.28 0.08 -7.89
CA ILE A 167 4.40 -0.09 -6.43
C ILE A 167 4.16 1.29 -5.81
N ALA A 168 3.13 1.42 -4.97
CA ALA A 168 2.85 2.65 -4.23
C ALA A 168 3.48 2.58 -2.84
N ILE A 169 4.31 3.57 -2.51
CA ILE A 169 5.00 3.70 -1.22
C ILE A 169 4.68 5.08 -0.65
N ALA A 170 4.30 5.16 0.62
CA ALA A 170 4.19 6.44 1.29
C ALA A 170 5.59 6.96 1.65
N ALA A 171 6.02 8.05 1.01
CA ALA A 171 7.33 8.64 1.20
C ALA A 171 7.47 9.19 2.62
N HIS A 172 8.67 9.01 3.23
CA HIS A 172 9.02 9.50 4.57
C HIS A 172 7.82 9.64 5.51
N ALA A 173 6.99 8.57 5.60
CA ALA A 173 5.65 8.55 6.19
C ALA A 173 5.54 9.19 7.57
N ASN A 174 6.62 9.19 8.35
CA ASN A 174 6.71 9.76 9.70
C ASN A 174 7.30 11.19 9.74
N SER A 175 7.50 11.84 8.60
CA SER A 175 7.88 13.25 8.49
C SER A 175 6.66 14.19 8.51
N THR A 176 6.90 15.49 8.33
CA THR A 176 5.84 16.52 8.24
C THR A 176 4.95 16.34 7.01
N ASN A 177 5.52 15.89 5.88
CA ASN A 177 4.79 15.63 4.63
C ASN A 177 4.38 14.16 4.50
N GLY A 178 4.48 13.40 5.58
CA GLY A 178 4.18 11.96 5.60
C GLY A 178 2.77 11.64 6.06
N VAL A 179 2.18 10.60 5.51
CA VAL A 179 0.80 10.14 5.78
C VAL A 179 0.55 9.69 7.21
N ALA A 180 1.59 9.41 8.01
CA ALA A 180 1.48 9.16 9.44
C ALA A 180 1.14 10.44 10.24
N MET A 181 1.05 11.58 9.56
CA MET A 181 0.44 12.83 10.02
C MET A 181 1.06 13.40 11.31
N ARG A 182 2.37 13.39 11.43
CA ARG A 182 3.04 14.14 12.48
C ARG A 182 2.86 15.64 12.24
N GLY A 183 2.22 16.32 13.18
CA GLY A 183 1.98 17.77 13.10
C GLY A 183 0.65 18.19 12.48
N PHE A 184 -0.17 17.27 11.96
CA PHE A 184 -1.52 17.58 11.51
C PHE A 184 -2.56 17.27 12.59
N SER A 185 -3.53 18.16 12.77
CA SER A 185 -4.69 17.99 13.66
C SER A 185 -5.85 17.20 13.01
N PHE A 186 -5.59 16.43 11.95
CA PHE A 186 -6.58 15.57 11.32
C PHE A 186 -6.97 14.42 12.25
N GLY A 187 -8.25 14.04 12.23
CA GLY A 187 -8.75 12.94 13.02
C GLY A 187 -8.09 11.60 12.68
N GLY A 188 -8.00 10.70 13.64
CA GLY A 188 -7.40 9.38 13.50
C GLY A 188 -7.91 8.56 12.31
N GLN A 189 -9.16 8.78 11.88
CA GLN A 189 -9.77 8.13 10.71
C GLN A 189 -9.01 8.36 9.39
N THR A 190 -8.56 9.58 9.13
CA THR A 190 -7.81 9.89 7.90
C THR A 190 -6.44 9.21 7.91
N LYS A 191 -5.78 9.18 9.07
CA LYS A 191 -4.51 8.46 9.23
C LYS A 191 -4.68 6.97 9.00
N ILE A 192 -5.76 6.37 9.53
CA ILE A 192 -6.09 4.96 9.29
C ILE A 192 -6.30 4.72 7.79
N ALA A 193 -7.14 5.52 7.13
CA ALA A 193 -7.39 5.40 5.70
C ALA A 193 -6.10 5.45 4.88
N TYR A 194 -5.23 6.44 5.14
CA TYR A 194 -4.01 6.63 4.37
C TYR A 194 -2.89 5.62 4.65
N THR A 195 -2.90 4.95 5.79
CA THR A 195 -1.85 3.98 6.14
C THR A 195 -2.31 2.52 6.09
N GLN A 196 -3.61 2.27 5.91
CA GLN A 196 -4.18 0.92 5.87
C GLN A 196 -4.86 0.60 4.53
N ASP A 197 -4.75 1.49 3.54
CA ASP A 197 -5.28 1.29 2.19
C ASP A 197 -4.64 0.09 1.50
N LEU A 198 -5.44 -0.69 0.74
CA LEU A 198 -4.99 -1.94 0.14
C LEU A 198 -3.98 -1.73 -1.00
N HIS A 199 -4.07 -0.61 -1.71
CA HIS A 199 -3.16 -0.25 -2.80
C HIS A 199 -1.80 0.30 -2.30
N LEU A 200 -1.70 0.68 -1.01
CA LEU A 200 -0.44 1.07 -0.40
C LEU A 200 0.39 -0.17 -0.05
N MET A 201 1.59 -0.32 -0.61
CA MET A 201 2.40 -1.52 -0.44
C MET A 201 3.44 -1.40 0.68
N ALA A 202 4.02 -0.21 0.89
CA ALA A 202 5.02 0.00 1.93
C ALA A 202 4.97 1.43 2.51
N LEU A 203 5.57 1.60 3.68
CA LEU A 203 5.85 2.89 4.30
C LEU A 203 7.37 3.13 4.27
N GLU A 204 7.81 4.20 3.64
CA GLU A 204 9.17 4.67 3.87
C GLU A 204 9.21 5.45 5.19
N VAL A 205 10.17 5.12 6.05
CA VAL A 205 10.28 5.71 7.38
C VAL A 205 11.71 6.16 7.67
N THR A 206 11.85 7.25 8.43
CA THR A 206 13.16 7.82 8.76
C THR A 206 13.77 7.24 10.04
N ASP A 207 13.05 6.34 10.70
CA ASP A 207 13.43 5.77 12.00
C ASP A 207 13.47 4.23 12.03
N LEU A 208 13.60 3.58 10.87
CA LEU A 208 13.66 2.12 10.75
C LEU A 208 14.81 1.51 11.57
N ALA A 209 15.93 2.22 11.64
CA ALA A 209 17.10 1.81 12.41
C ALA A 209 16.91 1.90 13.93
N LYS A 210 15.86 2.56 14.43
CA LYS A 210 15.62 2.71 15.87
C LYS A 210 14.98 1.45 16.44
N LYS A 211 15.73 0.72 17.24
CA LYS A 211 15.28 -0.48 17.97
C LYS A 211 14.49 -0.09 19.22
N ASN A 212 13.30 0.47 19.08
CA ASN A 212 12.44 0.76 20.24
C ASN A 212 10.95 0.63 19.91
N ARG A 213 10.13 0.38 20.93
CA ARG A 213 8.66 0.26 20.83
C ARG A 213 7.96 1.52 20.33
N ARG A 214 8.68 2.63 20.19
CA ARG A 214 8.13 3.93 19.70
C ARG A 214 8.53 4.23 18.28
N SER A 215 9.22 3.30 17.58
CA SER A 215 9.52 3.47 16.15
C SER A 215 8.25 3.40 15.31
N THR A 216 8.31 3.98 14.12
CA THR A 216 7.17 3.96 13.19
C THR A 216 6.85 2.53 12.74
N ALA A 217 7.85 1.70 12.52
CA ALA A 217 7.66 0.28 12.18
C ALA A 217 6.95 -0.49 13.30
N ALA A 218 7.30 -0.24 14.56
CA ALA A 218 6.60 -0.85 15.70
C ALA A 218 5.14 -0.35 15.82
N PHE A 219 4.86 0.90 15.46
CA PHE A 219 3.50 1.44 15.45
C PHE A 219 2.61 0.74 14.41
N PHE A 220 3.12 0.48 13.20
CA PHE A 220 2.39 -0.16 12.09
C PHE A 220 2.66 -1.66 11.99
N SER A 221 2.97 -2.29 13.11
CA SER A 221 3.24 -3.73 13.20
C SER A 221 1.98 -4.62 13.10
N GLY A 222 0.78 -4.04 13.04
CA GLY A 222 -0.48 -4.80 13.05
C GLY A 222 -0.99 -5.17 14.45
N THR A 223 -0.31 -4.69 15.52
CA THR A 223 -0.70 -4.98 16.92
C THR A 223 -1.81 -4.08 17.46
N LYS A 224 -2.17 -3.03 16.73
CA LYS A 224 -3.20 -2.06 17.15
C LYS A 224 -4.53 -2.36 16.44
N PRO A 225 -5.66 -2.37 17.15
CA PRO A 225 -6.97 -2.66 16.55
C PRO A 225 -7.32 -1.72 15.38
N GLU A 226 -6.92 -0.44 15.48
CA GLU A 226 -7.18 0.56 14.44
C GLU A 226 -6.23 0.43 13.23
N TYR A 227 -5.11 -0.29 13.39
CA TYR A 227 -4.08 -0.52 12.36
C TYR A 227 -3.78 -2.02 12.24
N PRO A 228 -4.78 -2.85 11.86
CA PRO A 228 -4.65 -4.31 11.88
C PRO A 228 -3.75 -4.85 10.75
N ARG A 229 -3.59 -4.09 9.65
CA ARG A 229 -2.67 -4.45 8.58
C ARG A 229 -1.25 -4.09 8.99
N ARG A 230 -0.38 -5.09 9.13
CA ARG A 230 1.05 -4.86 9.26
C ARG A 230 1.60 -4.30 7.96
N MET A 231 2.41 -3.24 8.05
CA MET A 231 3.00 -2.58 6.90
C MET A 231 4.47 -2.94 6.73
N HIS A 232 4.88 -3.21 5.49
CA HIS A 232 6.31 -3.21 5.16
C HIS A 232 6.86 -1.81 5.39
N CYS A 233 7.92 -1.72 6.20
CA CYS A 233 8.63 -0.47 6.45
C CYS A 233 10.02 -0.55 5.83
N ILE A 234 10.36 0.46 5.06
CA ILE A 234 11.66 0.64 4.41
C ILE A 234 12.24 2.01 4.75
N GLN A 235 13.46 2.24 4.37
CA GLN A 235 14.09 3.55 4.39
C GLN A 235 14.78 3.81 3.05
N GLY A 236 14.74 5.06 2.60
CA GLY A 236 15.42 5.58 1.42
C GLY A 236 16.26 6.80 1.79
N SER A 237 17.19 7.21 0.97
CA SER A 237 18.03 8.37 1.25
C SER A 237 17.29 9.69 1.09
N ASP A 238 16.31 9.76 0.19
CA ASP A 238 15.64 11.01 -0.19
C ASP A 238 16.71 12.05 -0.65
N ALA A 239 17.66 11.55 -1.47
CA ALA A 239 18.88 12.27 -1.79
C ALA A 239 18.65 13.27 -2.92
N HIS A 240 18.90 14.55 -2.63
CA HIS A 240 18.92 15.65 -3.59
C HIS A 240 20.36 16.12 -3.89
N ARG A 241 21.33 15.20 -3.71
CA ARG A 241 22.76 15.45 -3.88
C ARG A 241 23.55 14.15 -3.84
N LEU A 242 24.77 14.14 -4.37
CA LEU A 242 25.60 12.93 -4.38
C LEU A 242 26.08 12.48 -3.00
N ARG A 243 26.44 13.42 -2.14
CA ARG A 243 27.06 13.12 -0.83
C ARG A 243 26.37 13.89 0.28
N THR A 244 26.35 13.34 1.50
CA THR A 244 25.81 14.03 2.68
C THR A 244 26.42 15.43 2.82
N ASP A 245 25.58 16.42 3.09
CA ASP A 245 25.99 17.80 3.34
C ASP A 245 26.86 17.87 4.61
N PRO A 246 28.11 18.31 4.53
CA PRO A 246 28.97 18.45 5.70
C PRO A 246 28.42 19.43 6.74
N GLN A 247 27.65 20.44 6.29
CA GLN A 247 27.08 21.47 7.16
C GLN A 247 25.72 21.06 7.73
N ASN A 248 24.96 20.25 6.99
CA ASN A 248 23.67 19.76 7.43
C ASN A 248 23.53 18.24 7.19
N LYS A 249 23.93 17.45 8.16
CA LYS A 249 23.89 15.97 8.10
C LYS A 249 22.49 15.38 7.87
N LYS A 250 21.43 16.19 7.87
CA LYS A 250 20.08 15.72 7.51
C LYS A 250 19.90 15.65 5.98
N ASN A 251 20.68 16.43 5.23
CA ASN A 251 20.69 16.38 3.77
C ASN A 251 21.59 15.22 3.35
N LEU A 252 20.99 14.07 3.15
CA LEU A 252 21.67 12.82 2.82
C LEU A 252 22.10 12.81 1.35
N GLY A 253 23.16 12.08 1.05
CA GLY A 253 23.55 11.72 -0.31
C GLY A 253 23.05 10.35 -0.72
N VAL A 254 23.30 10.02 -1.97
CA VAL A 254 22.93 8.73 -2.59
C VAL A 254 23.43 7.55 -1.76
N GLY A 255 22.52 6.68 -1.31
CA GLY A 255 22.81 5.46 -0.55
C GLY A 255 23.24 5.67 0.90
N ASP A 256 23.14 6.90 1.43
CA ASP A 256 23.49 7.15 2.84
C ASP A 256 22.45 6.60 3.82
N ARG A 257 21.23 6.34 3.33
CA ARG A 257 20.16 5.63 4.05
C ARG A 257 19.46 4.69 3.06
N ALA A 258 19.71 3.42 3.18
CA ALA A 258 19.21 2.38 2.28
C ALA A 258 18.62 1.20 3.06
N THR A 259 17.86 0.35 2.39
CA THR A 259 17.24 -0.84 2.97
C THR A 259 17.90 -2.10 2.41
N ARG A 260 18.23 -3.06 3.28
CA ARG A 260 18.55 -4.42 2.84
C ARG A 260 17.28 -5.22 2.63
N MET A 261 17.16 -5.84 1.47
CA MET A 261 15.99 -6.63 1.06
C MET A 261 16.40 -8.04 0.68
N LEU A 262 15.69 -9.05 1.19
CA LEU A 262 15.94 -10.46 0.91
C LEU A 262 15.11 -10.87 -0.32
N LEU A 263 15.75 -10.87 -1.49
CA LEU A 263 15.13 -11.14 -2.78
C LEU A 263 15.71 -12.40 -3.43
N PRO A 264 14.95 -13.10 -4.30
CA PRO A 264 15.49 -14.19 -5.12
C PRO A 264 16.44 -13.69 -6.22
N GLU A 265 16.24 -12.45 -6.69
CA GLU A 265 17.01 -11.77 -7.72
C GLU A 265 16.76 -10.26 -7.66
N VAL A 266 17.57 -9.47 -8.35
CA VAL A 266 17.40 -8.02 -8.47
C VAL A 266 16.44 -7.75 -9.63
N SER A 267 15.14 -7.63 -9.34
CA SER A 267 14.10 -7.32 -10.32
C SER A 267 12.93 -6.57 -9.69
N PHE A 268 12.14 -5.86 -10.52
CA PHE A 268 10.92 -5.19 -10.07
C PHE A 268 9.90 -6.19 -9.53
N GLU A 269 9.73 -7.34 -10.19
CA GLU A 269 8.80 -8.39 -9.81
C GLU A 269 9.14 -8.99 -8.45
N ALA A 270 10.43 -9.22 -8.19
CA ALA A 270 10.89 -9.71 -6.89
C ALA A 270 10.66 -8.67 -5.77
N LEU A 271 10.83 -7.39 -6.08
CA LEU A 271 10.52 -6.28 -5.18
C LEU A 271 9.01 -6.20 -4.88
N LYS A 272 8.17 -6.26 -5.93
CA LYS A 272 6.70 -6.23 -5.79
C LYS A 272 6.20 -7.45 -5.02
N GLU A 273 6.72 -8.65 -5.29
CA GLU A 273 6.41 -9.88 -4.55
C GLU A 273 6.77 -9.74 -3.07
N LEU A 274 7.92 -9.14 -2.75
CA LEU A 274 8.31 -8.89 -1.36
C LEU A 274 7.26 -8.03 -0.65
N PHE A 275 6.84 -6.92 -1.23
CA PHE A 275 5.89 -6.00 -0.60
C PHE A 275 4.46 -6.57 -0.50
N LEU A 276 4.08 -7.47 -1.39
CA LEU A 276 2.81 -8.19 -1.32
C LEU A 276 2.86 -9.39 -0.36
N SER A 277 4.06 -9.81 0.07
CA SER A 277 4.22 -10.94 0.99
C SER A 277 3.94 -10.54 2.44
N ASN A 278 3.64 -11.52 3.28
CA ASN A 278 3.53 -11.35 4.72
C ASN A 278 4.85 -11.62 5.48
N ASP A 279 5.98 -11.71 4.75
CA ASP A 279 7.32 -11.93 5.33
C ASP A 279 8.03 -10.60 5.61
N PHE A 280 7.69 -9.97 6.71
CA PHE A 280 8.24 -8.69 7.13
C PHE A 280 9.71 -8.75 7.60
N ALA A 281 10.28 -9.95 7.77
CA ALA A 281 11.70 -10.14 8.09
C ALA A 281 12.61 -9.99 6.85
N ARG A 282 12.03 -9.88 5.65
CA ARG A 282 12.76 -9.70 4.39
C ARG A 282 13.24 -8.26 4.17
N THR A 283 12.85 -7.30 5.01
CA THR A 283 13.31 -5.91 4.98
C THR A 283 14.02 -5.57 6.28
N ARG A 284 15.18 -4.92 6.20
CA ARG A 284 15.92 -4.46 7.37
C ARG A 284 16.72 -3.19 7.06
N PRO A 285 16.97 -2.32 8.06
CA PRO A 285 17.78 -1.13 7.84
C PRO A 285 19.21 -1.53 7.45
N HIS A 286 19.85 -0.72 6.61
CA HIS A 286 21.26 -0.80 6.35
C HIS A 286 22.04 0.11 7.32
N TRP A 287 23.08 -0.45 7.96
CA TRP A 287 24.05 0.31 8.75
C TRP A 287 25.41 0.24 8.08
N PRO A 288 25.97 1.38 7.63
CA PRO A 288 27.26 1.40 6.94
C PRO A 288 28.44 0.94 7.80
N THR A 289 28.30 0.87 9.12
CA THR A 289 29.39 0.69 10.09
C THR A 289 29.30 -0.56 10.96
N GLU A 290 28.22 -1.34 10.92
CA GLU A 290 28.06 -2.52 11.79
C GLU A 290 28.37 -3.82 11.06
N LYS A 291 29.33 -4.58 11.63
CA LYS A 291 29.69 -5.95 11.21
C LYS A 291 28.83 -7.04 11.86
N GLU A 292 27.85 -6.71 12.70
CA GLU A 292 27.01 -7.70 13.35
C GLU A 292 26.00 -8.29 12.37
N GLU A 293 25.98 -9.62 12.26
CA GLU A 293 24.91 -10.32 11.56
C GLU A 293 23.58 -10.05 12.25
N TYR A 294 22.63 -9.53 11.49
CA TYR A 294 21.30 -9.19 11.98
C TYR A 294 20.48 -10.48 12.20
N ASP A 295 20.31 -10.86 13.46
CA ASP A 295 19.46 -11.98 13.88
C ASP A 295 18.02 -11.48 14.15
N PHE A 296 17.15 -11.61 13.15
CA PHE A 296 15.75 -11.16 13.27
C PHE A 296 14.93 -12.03 14.23
N VAL A 297 15.29 -13.29 14.46
CA VAL A 297 14.62 -14.16 15.44
C VAL A 297 14.92 -13.64 16.85
N ARG A 298 16.16 -13.25 17.09
CA ARG A 298 16.56 -12.63 18.35
C ARG A 298 15.84 -11.30 18.57
N GLN A 299 15.72 -10.48 17.54
CA GLN A 299 14.95 -9.25 17.63
C GLN A 299 13.48 -9.51 17.92
N ALA A 300 12.86 -10.48 17.25
CA ALA A 300 11.46 -10.87 17.53
C ALA A 300 11.30 -11.35 18.99
N GLN A 301 12.26 -12.12 19.54
CA GLN A 301 12.25 -12.50 20.96
C GLN A 301 12.30 -11.28 21.90
N GLU A 302 13.11 -10.27 21.58
CA GLU A 302 13.21 -9.03 22.37
C GLU A 302 11.90 -8.22 22.35
N GLU A 303 11.17 -8.26 21.25
CA GLU A 303 9.82 -7.68 21.12
C GLU A 303 8.78 -8.49 21.92
N GLY A 304 8.98 -9.80 22.04
CA GLY A 304 8.13 -10.73 22.78
C GLY A 304 6.86 -11.17 22.04
N PRO A 305 6.06 -12.07 22.64
CA PRO A 305 4.79 -12.50 22.10
C PRO A 305 3.81 -11.34 21.91
N SER A 306 2.97 -11.41 20.87
CA SER A 306 1.98 -10.39 20.55
C SER A 306 0.85 -10.97 19.71
N ILE A 307 -0.10 -10.14 19.29
CA ILE A 307 -1.19 -10.54 18.40
C ILE A 307 -0.72 -11.05 17.03
N ILE A 308 0.54 -10.76 16.65
CA ILE A 308 1.12 -11.11 15.33
C ILE A 308 2.36 -12.00 15.43
N GLN A 309 2.81 -12.37 16.60
CA GLN A 309 3.95 -13.30 16.74
C GLN A 309 3.88 -14.11 18.04
N ASP A 310 4.40 -15.36 17.97
CA ASP A 310 4.52 -16.22 19.11
C ASP A 310 5.72 -17.19 18.99
N PHE A 311 6.05 -17.86 20.10
CA PHE A 311 7.25 -18.68 20.24
C PHE A 311 6.94 -20.01 20.91
N HIS A 312 7.39 -21.11 20.31
CA HIS A 312 7.33 -22.45 20.88
C HIS A 312 8.71 -23.08 21.00
N GLU A 313 9.09 -23.52 22.17
CA GLU A 313 10.36 -24.24 22.39
C GLU A 313 10.42 -25.55 21.57
N SER A 314 9.29 -26.17 21.27
CA SER A 314 9.21 -27.41 20.47
C SER A 314 7.81 -27.66 19.90
N MET A 315 7.71 -28.61 18.96
CA MET A 315 6.44 -29.06 18.35
C MET A 315 6.24 -30.57 18.54
N THR A 316 6.52 -31.10 19.72
CA THR A 316 6.36 -32.53 19.98
C THR A 316 4.87 -32.90 20.07
N VAL A 317 4.49 -34.07 19.49
CA VAL A 317 3.14 -34.61 19.60
C VAL A 317 2.80 -34.96 21.05
N ARG A 318 3.77 -35.51 21.75
CA ARG A 318 3.63 -35.86 23.18
C ARG A 318 3.55 -34.58 24.02
N GLY A 319 2.49 -34.46 24.82
CA GLY A 319 2.24 -33.27 25.64
C GLY A 319 1.51 -32.13 24.95
N GLY A 320 0.95 -32.36 23.74
CA GLY A 320 0.04 -31.41 23.10
C GLY A 320 0.71 -30.19 22.46
N ARG A 321 2.06 -30.13 22.43
CA ARG A 321 2.80 -28.97 21.91
C ARG A 321 2.56 -28.72 20.42
N LEU A 322 2.47 -29.80 19.61
CA LEU A 322 2.11 -29.67 18.21
C LEU A 322 0.68 -29.11 18.03
N TYR A 323 -0.23 -29.53 18.91
CA TYR A 323 -1.60 -29.03 18.89
C TYR A 323 -1.66 -27.54 19.21
N ALA A 324 -0.87 -27.06 20.17
CA ALA A 324 -0.78 -25.64 20.49
C ALA A 324 -0.27 -24.81 19.31
N VAL A 325 0.75 -25.31 18.59
CA VAL A 325 1.23 -24.70 17.33
C VAL A 325 0.11 -24.58 16.29
N ILE A 326 -0.67 -25.65 16.10
CA ILE A 326 -1.80 -25.66 15.14
C ILE A 326 -2.91 -24.69 15.57
N ALA A 327 -3.21 -24.61 16.87
CA ALA A 327 -4.18 -23.67 17.41
C ALA A 327 -3.75 -22.21 17.19
N ASP A 328 -2.46 -21.90 17.39
CA ASP A 328 -1.92 -20.57 17.13
C ASP A 328 -1.96 -20.18 15.64
N VAL A 329 -1.63 -21.12 14.75
CA VAL A 329 -1.76 -20.91 13.30
C VAL A 329 -3.21 -20.59 12.92
N CYS A 330 -4.18 -21.35 13.45
CA CYS A 330 -5.61 -21.09 13.25
C CYS A 330 -6.00 -19.71 13.79
N ALA A 331 -5.54 -19.36 14.99
CA ALA A 331 -5.84 -18.08 15.63
C ALA A 331 -5.25 -16.89 14.85
N PHE A 332 -4.02 -17.01 14.34
CA PHE A 332 -3.43 -15.99 13.47
C PHE A 332 -4.23 -15.80 12.19
N ALA A 333 -4.65 -16.89 11.52
CA ALA A 333 -5.46 -16.80 10.31
C ALA A 333 -6.81 -16.11 10.57
N ASN A 334 -7.44 -16.39 11.69
CA ASN A 334 -8.69 -15.76 12.10
C ASN A 334 -8.52 -14.29 12.53
N THR A 335 -7.32 -13.87 12.92
CA THR A 335 -7.08 -12.51 13.44
C THR A 335 -6.34 -11.66 12.39
N ASN A 336 -5.08 -11.36 12.59
CA ASN A 336 -4.31 -10.41 11.77
C ASN A 336 -3.25 -11.09 10.89
N GLY A 337 -3.21 -12.42 10.87
CA GLY A 337 -2.03 -13.14 10.42
C GLY A 337 -0.89 -13.04 11.44
N GLY A 338 0.26 -13.64 11.16
CA GLY A 338 1.38 -13.53 12.10
C GLY A 338 2.55 -14.45 11.76
N THR A 339 3.53 -14.44 12.64
CA THR A 339 4.73 -15.28 12.54
C THR A 339 4.87 -16.14 13.79
N LEU A 340 5.05 -17.43 13.60
CA LEU A 340 5.29 -18.37 14.68
C LEU A 340 6.72 -18.90 14.58
N PHE A 341 7.45 -18.88 15.68
CA PHE A 341 8.82 -19.39 15.77
C PHE A 341 8.84 -20.67 16.63
N ILE A 342 9.37 -21.76 16.08
CA ILE A 342 9.41 -23.07 16.74
C ILE A 342 10.87 -23.53 16.88
N GLY A 343 11.27 -23.91 18.07
CA GLY A 343 12.63 -24.21 18.46
C GLY A 343 13.27 -23.13 19.34
N VAL A 344 12.46 -22.12 19.70
CA VAL A 344 12.88 -20.99 20.51
C VAL A 344 11.72 -20.56 21.41
N GLY A 345 11.99 -20.25 22.67
CA GLY A 345 11.00 -19.73 23.62
C GLY A 345 10.94 -18.20 23.61
N ALA A 346 9.90 -17.63 24.23
CA ALA A 346 9.74 -16.18 24.36
C ALA A 346 10.74 -15.53 25.35
N ASP A 347 11.34 -16.30 26.25
CA ASP A 347 12.27 -15.80 27.25
C ASP A 347 13.68 -15.65 26.66
N THR A 348 14.11 -14.40 26.47
CA THR A 348 15.44 -14.05 25.93
C THR A 348 16.61 -14.48 26.81
N LYS A 349 16.37 -14.85 28.08
CA LYS A 349 17.39 -15.31 28.99
C LYS A 349 17.68 -16.81 28.87
N LYS A 350 16.80 -17.54 28.20
CA LYS A 350 16.97 -18.96 27.94
C LYS A 350 17.67 -19.19 26.60
N ASP A 351 18.55 -20.20 26.59
CA ASP A 351 19.22 -20.62 25.37
C ASP A 351 18.23 -21.11 24.30
N THR A 352 18.48 -20.76 23.05
CA THR A 352 17.75 -21.26 21.90
C THR A 352 17.94 -22.78 21.79
N GLN A 353 16.85 -23.55 21.85
CA GLN A 353 16.92 -25.03 21.82
C GLN A 353 17.19 -25.56 20.42
N GLY A 354 16.57 -24.93 19.42
CA GLY A 354 16.63 -25.37 18.04
C GLY A 354 15.84 -26.66 17.73
N ILE A 355 15.78 -27.02 16.47
CA ILE A 355 15.13 -28.23 15.96
C ILE A 355 16.17 -29.16 15.33
N SER A 356 16.33 -30.37 15.86
CA SER A 356 17.37 -31.31 15.41
C SER A 356 17.17 -31.86 14.00
N ARG A 357 15.90 -31.99 13.53
CA ARG A 357 15.54 -32.50 12.19
C ARG A 357 14.59 -31.53 11.50
N PRO A 358 15.06 -30.35 11.10
CA PRO A 358 14.18 -29.27 10.65
C PRO A 358 13.36 -29.66 9.40
N SER A 359 13.95 -30.30 8.40
CA SER A 359 13.23 -30.68 7.18
C SER A 359 12.08 -31.67 7.43
N ALA A 360 12.30 -32.66 8.31
CA ALA A 360 11.26 -33.62 8.69
C ALA A 360 10.15 -32.94 9.51
N ALA A 361 10.52 -32.02 10.40
CA ALA A 361 9.59 -31.26 11.21
C ALA A 361 8.74 -30.30 10.37
N VAL A 362 9.32 -29.63 9.38
CA VAL A 362 8.58 -28.81 8.39
C VAL A 362 7.56 -29.64 7.65
N SER A 363 7.96 -30.80 7.10
CA SER A 363 7.04 -31.69 6.37
C SER A 363 5.90 -32.19 7.26
N GLN A 364 6.21 -32.58 8.50
CA GLN A 364 5.20 -33.00 9.48
C GLN A 364 4.21 -31.86 9.77
N LEU A 365 4.72 -30.66 10.04
CA LEU A 365 3.87 -29.49 10.35
C LEU A 365 2.94 -29.16 9.18
N GLN A 366 3.46 -29.10 7.95
CA GLN A 366 2.66 -28.81 6.76
C GLN A 366 1.55 -29.85 6.56
N GLN A 367 1.84 -31.13 6.79
CA GLN A 367 0.83 -32.20 6.70
C GLN A 367 -0.26 -32.06 7.78
N GLU A 368 0.14 -31.75 9.01
CA GLU A 368 -0.83 -31.58 10.11
C GLU A 368 -1.69 -30.32 9.93
N LEU A 369 -1.12 -29.22 9.46
CA LEU A 369 -1.88 -28.00 9.15
C LEU A 369 -2.91 -28.27 8.05
N ALA A 370 -2.49 -28.89 6.92
CA ALA A 370 -3.38 -29.21 5.81
C ALA A 370 -4.50 -30.20 6.18
N LYS A 371 -4.24 -31.09 7.16
CA LYS A 371 -5.20 -32.10 7.60
C LYS A 371 -6.23 -31.53 8.59
N ARG A 372 -5.84 -30.55 9.40
CA ARG A 372 -6.60 -30.19 10.61
C ARG A 372 -7.20 -28.80 10.59
N ILE A 373 -6.73 -27.90 9.72
CA ILE A 373 -7.29 -26.54 9.59
C ILE A 373 -8.22 -26.50 8.38
N HIS A 374 -9.46 -26.11 8.60
CA HIS A 374 -10.49 -25.93 7.59
C HIS A 374 -11.17 -24.56 7.74
N PRO A 375 -11.46 -23.83 6.64
CA PRO A 375 -11.06 -24.13 5.24
C PRO A 375 -9.55 -24.23 5.04
N SER A 376 -9.10 -24.66 3.85
CA SER A 376 -7.67 -24.85 3.55
C SER A 376 -6.90 -23.54 3.71
N LEU A 377 -5.81 -23.59 4.47
CA LEU A 377 -4.96 -22.43 4.76
C LEU A 377 -3.55 -22.68 4.21
N SER A 378 -3.07 -21.80 3.35
CA SER A 378 -1.71 -21.85 2.85
C SER A 378 -0.79 -21.02 3.75
N CYS A 379 0.17 -21.70 4.42
CA CYS A 379 1.20 -21.06 5.23
C CYS A 379 2.58 -21.31 4.63
N ASP A 380 3.43 -20.29 4.63
CA ASP A 380 4.85 -20.49 4.31
C ASP A 380 5.60 -20.98 5.56
N VAL A 381 6.26 -22.14 5.41
CA VAL A 381 7.04 -22.76 6.49
C VAL A 381 8.47 -22.91 6.02
N ASP A 382 9.41 -22.28 6.71
CA ASP A 382 10.83 -22.33 6.38
C ASP A 382 11.71 -22.57 7.60
N VAL A 383 13.00 -22.80 7.32
CA VAL A 383 14.02 -23.00 8.36
C VAL A 383 14.92 -21.78 8.41
N GLN A 384 15.00 -21.17 9.55
CA GLN A 384 15.85 -20.03 9.86
C GLN A 384 17.00 -20.44 10.78
N GLU A 385 18.01 -19.61 10.87
CA GLU A 385 19.13 -19.80 11.80
C GLU A 385 19.19 -18.63 12.78
N SER A 386 19.28 -18.94 14.05
CA SER A 386 19.48 -17.99 15.13
C SER A 386 20.41 -18.62 16.18
N GLN A 387 21.45 -17.90 16.60
CA GLN A 387 22.43 -18.40 17.57
C GLN A 387 22.96 -19.80 17.19
N GLU A 388 23.34 -20.01 15.94
CA GLU A 388 23.82 -21.29 15.38
C GLU A 388 22.83 -22.47 15.52
N LYS A 389 21.56 -22.20 15.83
CA LYS A 389 20.48 -23.20 15.93
C LYS A 389 19.51 -23.05 14.79
N LYS A 390 18.98 -24.19 14.31
CA LYS A 390 17.93 -24.21 13.30
C LYS A 390 16.56 -24.08 13.96
N ILE A 391 15.78 -23.13 13.49
CA ILE A 391 14.45 -22.78 13.99
C ILE A 391 13.47 -22.88 12.82
N ILE A 392 12.28 -23.38 13.06
CA ILE A 392 11.20 -23.36 12.07
C ILE A 392 10.44 -22.04 12.26
N ARG A 393 10.25 -21.33 11.15
CA ARG A 393 9.38 -20.16 11.07
C ARG A 393 8.14 -20.51 10.27
N VAL A 394 6.96 -20.14 10.77
CA VAL A 394 5.67 -20.27 10.08
C VAL A 394 5.14 -18.87 9.84
N LEU A 395 4.97 -18.49 8.59
CA LEU A 395 4.32 -17.25 8.19
C LEU A 395 2.86 -17.58 7.90
N VAL A 396 1.98 -17.08 8.75
CA VAL A 396 0.55 -17.30 8.67
C VAL A 396 -0.10 -16.05 8.07
N PRO A 397 -0.77 -16.14 6.91
CA PRO A 397 -1.52 -15.02 6.37
C PRO A 397 -2.74 -14.72 7.24
N ARG A 398 -3.25 -13.51 7.19
CA ARG A 398 -4.63 -13.25 7.59
C ARG A 398 -5.53 -13.99 6.62
N GLY A 399 -6.30 -14.94 7.14
CA GLY A 399 -7.08 -15.82 6.30
C GLY A 399 -8.19 -15.11 5.52
N ASP A 400 -8.39 -15.56 4.30
CA ASP A 400 -9.30 -14.93 3.34
C ASP A 400 -10.74 -15.44 3.47
N ASP A 401 -10.92 -16.66 4.01
CA ASP A 401 -12.20 -17.34 4.15
C ASP A 401 -12.47 -17.76 5.62
N PRO A 402 -12.53 -16.79 6.58
CA PRO A 402 -12.85 -17.09 7.96
C PRO A 402 -14.35 -17.44 8.14
N PRO A 403 -14.68 -18.22 9.18
CA PRO A 403 -13.82 -18.69 10.27
C PRO A 403 -13.04 -19.96 9.93
N TYR A 404 -11.74 -19.96 10.23
CA TYR A 404 -10.92 -21.16 10.21
C TYR A 404 -11.10 -21.95 11.52
N ALA A 405 -11.20 -23.27 11.41
CA ALA A 405 -11.39 -24.15 12.56
C ALA A 405 -10.35 -25.28 12.58
N VAL A 406 -9.91 -25.68 13.75
CA VAL A 406 -9.11 -26.89 13.98
C VAL A 406 -10.07 -28.06 14.24
N ASP A 407 -9.83 -29.19 13.56
CA ASP A 407 -10.64 -30.41 13.66
C ASP A 407 -12.16 -30.12 13.49
N ASP A 408 -12.50 -29.21 12.56
CA ASP A 408 -13.85 -28.80 12.14
C ASP A 408 -14.73 -28.13 13.20
N ASN A 409 -14.26 -27.97 14.43
CA ASN A 409 -15.14 -27.48 15.50
C ASN A 409 -14.50 -26.50 16.50
N LYS A 410 -13.20 -26.25 16.42
CA LYS A 410 -12.51 -25.37 17.36
C LYS A 410 -11.97 -24.14 16.62
N ILE A 411 -12.68 -23.04 16.77
CA ILE A 411 -12.31 -21.75 16.21
C ILE A 411 -11.45 -21.02 17.23
N TYR A 412 -10.19 -20.77 16.91
CA TYR A 412 -9.26 -20.02 17.74
C TYR A 412 -9.06 -18.61 17.24
N VAL A 413 -8.89 -17.67 18.14
CA VAL A 413 -8.57 -16.25 17.89
C VAL A 413 -7.43 -15.80 18.81
N ARG A 414 -6.72 -14.76 18.41
CA ARG A 414 -5.68 -14.11 19.23
C ARG A 414 -6.27 -12.90 19.95
N ASP A 415 -5.97 -12.81 21.24
CA ASP A 415 -6.19 -11.61 22.06
C ASP A 415 -4.85 -11.23 22.70
N GLU A 416 -4.31 -10.07 22.31
CA GLU A 416 -2.94 -9.65 22.65
C GLU A 416 -1.89 -10.71 22.31
N ALA A 417 -1.38 -11.43 23.32
CA ALA A 417 -0.38 -12.49 23.17
C ALA A 417 -0.95 -13.91 23.39
N ASP A 418 -2.22 -14.04 23.71
CA ASP A 418 -2.83 -15.31 24.06
C ASP A 418 -3.74 -15.86 22.94
N THR A 419 -3.74 -17.18 22.78
CA THR A 419 -4.66 -17.90 21.89
C THR A 419 -5.79 -18.52 22.70
N GLY A 420 -7.02 -18.13 22.37
CA GLY A 420 -8.23 -18.62 23.02
C GLY A 420 -9.27 -19.16 22.03
N LEU A 421 -10.26 -19.89 22.52
CA LEU A 421 -11.44 -20.26 21.74
C LEU A 421 -12.29 -19.01 21.50
N ALA A 422 -12.72 -18.81 20.25
CA ALA A 422 -13.60 -17.73 19.88
C ALA A 422 -14.95 -17.82 20.61
N VAL A 423 -15.38 -16.71 21.16
CA VAL A 423 -16.74 -16.58 21.73
C VAL A 423 -17.76 -16.26 20.64
N ARG A 424 -19.06 -16.39 20.96
CA ARG A 424 -20.14 -16.24 19.98
C ARG A 424 -19.99 -15.01 19.09
N ASP A 425 -19.73 -13.85 19.67
CA ASP A 425 -19.71 -12.58 18.93
C ASP A 425 -18.48 -12.46 18.01
N GLU A 426 -17.34 -13.02 18.41
CA GLU A 426 -16.16 -13.14 17.56
C GLU A 426 -16.42 -14.07 16.37
N ILE A 427 -17.12 -15.20 16.59
CA ILE A 427 -17.52 -16.10 15.48
C ILE A 427 -18.43 -15.36 14.50
N VAL A 428 -19.39 -14.59 14.98
CA VAL A 428 -20.27 -13.78 14.12
C VAL A 428 -19.47 -12.77 13.30
N GLN A 429 -18.50 -12.09 13.90
CA GLN A 429 -17.62 -11.15 13.19
C GLN A 429 -16.76 -11.85 12.12
N LEU A 430 -16.23 -13.05 12.41
CA LEU A 430 -15.49 -13.85 11.45
C LEU A 430 -16.35 -14.25 10.26
N VAL A 431 -17.58 -14.70 10.49
CA VAL A 431 -18.53 -15.07 9.41
C VAL A 431 -18.87 -13.86 8.55
N LEU A 432 -19.15 -12.71 9.15
CA LEU A 432 -19.44 -11.48 8.41
C LEU A 432 -18.24 -11.06 7.55
N ARG A 433 -17.01 -11.15 8.09
CA ARG A 433 -15.78 -10.86 7.35
C ARG A 433 -15.58 -11.78 6.13
N GLY A 434 -15.91 -13.05 6.25
CA GLY A 434 -15.87 -14.00 5.13
C GLY A 434 -16.92 -13.67 4.06
N GLN A 435 -18.13 -13.29 4.48
CA GLN A 435 -19.21 -12.96 3.55
C GLN A 435 -18.97 -11.66 2.77
N ASP A 436 -18.40 -10.63 3.39
CA ASP A 436 -18.11 -9.36 2.74
C ASP A 436 -17.18 -9.52 1.53
N ARG A 437 -16.25 -10.46 1.58
CA ARG A 437 -15.35 -10.76 0.47
C ARG A 437 -16.06 -11.50 -0.67
N HIS A 438 -16.90 -12.48 -0.36
CA HIS A 438 -17.70 -13.17 -1.38
C HIS A 438 -18.69 -12.24 -2.09
N VAL A 439 -19.10 -11.16 -1.44
CA VAL A 439 -19.90 -10.09 -2.08
C VAL A 439 -19.01 -9.20 -2.95
N HIS A 440 -17.77 -8.89 -2.53
CA HIS A 440 -16.82 -8.12 -3.34
C HIS A 440 -16.36 -8.90 -4.58
N ASP A 441 -16.04 -10.20 -4.45
CA ASP A 441 -15.68 -11.05 -5.60
C ASP A 441 -16.86 -11.16 -6.59
N ARG A 442 -18.09 -11.33 -6.10
CA ARG A 442 -19.28 -11.32 -6.96
C ARG A 442 -19.56 -9.95 -7.57
N THR A 443 -19.24 -8.85 -6.87
CA THR A 443 -19.41 -7.50 -7.41
C THR A 443 -18.32 -7.17 -8.42
N ALA A 444 -17.09 -7.66 -8.23
CA ALA A 444 -16.02 -7.56 -9.22
C ALA A 444 -16.35 -8.37 -10.49
N GLU A 445 -16.82 -9.62 -10.35
CA GLU A 445 -17.30 -10.44 -11.47
C GLU A 445 -18.52 -9.81 -12.18
N LEU A 446 -19.40 -9.14 -11.43
CA LEU A 446 -20.56 -8.42 -11.98
C LEU A 446 -20.16 -7.05 -12.55
N GLN A 447 -19.08 -6.43 -12.07
CA GLN A 447 -18.53 -5.19 -12.64
C GLN A 447 -17.77 -5.48 -13.93
N GLU A 448 -16.99 -6.56 -14.03
CA GLU A 448 -16.40 -7.01 -15.30
C GLU A 448 -17.47 -7.45 -16.33
N ALA A 449 -18.65 -7.91 -15.87
CA ALA A 449 -19.79 -8.21 -16.73
C ALA A 449 -20.68 -6.98 -17.04
N GLY A 450 -20.62 -5.93 -16.21
CA GLY A 450 -21.43 -4.70 -16.30
C GLY A 450 -20.78 -3.55 -17.05
N GLU A 451 -19.48 -3.55 -17.26
CA GLU A 451 -18.77 -2.50 -18.01
C GLU A 451 -18.92 -2.63 -19.56
N LYS A 452 -19.76 -3.53 -20.03
CA LYS A 452 -19.98 -3.70 -21.48
C LYS A 452 -21.23 -3.06 -22.06
N ASP A 453 -22.10 -2.43 -21.26
CA ASP A 453 -23.31 -1.80 -21.79
C ASP A 453 -23.74 -0.55 -20.98
N ASP A 454 -22.97 0.54 -21.02
CA ASP A 454 -23.46 1.89 -20.78
C ASP A 454 -22.79 2.88 -21.76
N GLU A 455 -23.01 2.68 -23.04
CA GLU A 455 -22.88 3.75 -24.02
C GLU A 455 -24.09 4.70 -23.87
N ALA A 456 -23.78 5.98 -23.58
CA ALA A 456 -24.64 7.15 -23.61
C ALA A 456 -25.47 7.46 -22.34
N GLY A 457 -24.85 7.57 -21.17
CA GLY A 457 -25.47 8.17 -19.98
C GLY A 457 -24.63 9.30 -19.38
N ILE A 458 -25.27 10.34 -18.83
CA ILE A 458 -24.58 11.42 -18.11
C ILE A 458 -23.92 10.84 -16.85
N SER A 459 -22.62 11.02 -16.69
CA SER A 459 -21.88 10.53 -15.52
C SER A 459 -22.33 11.21 -14.22
N PRO A 460 -22.37 10.50 -13.08
CA PRO A 460 -22.72 11.11 -11.80
C PRO A 460 -21.71 12.18 -11.38
N PRO A 461 -22.08 13.14 -10.50
CA PRO A 461 -21.16 14.12 -9.96
C PRO A 461 -20.01 13.47 -9.18
N ARG A 462 -18.83 14.11 -9.19
CA ARG A 462 -17.62 13.60 -8.51
C ARG A 462 -17.49 14.04 -7.05
N THR A 463 -18.41 14.86 -6.53
CA THR A 463 -18.44 15.28 -5.11
C THR A 463 -19.83 15.14 -4.54
N GLY A 464 -19.94 15.12 -3.23
CA GLY A 464 -21.19 14.90 -2.54
C GLY A 464 -21.39 13.47 -2.07
N VAL A 465 -22.61 13.11 -1.73
CA VAL A 465 -22.99 11.78 -1.25
C VAL A 465 -24.35 11.36 -1.83
N GLU A 466 -24.50 10.06 -2.06
CA GLU A 466 -25.75 9.41 -2.45
C GLU A 466 -26.26 8.55 -1.29
N VAL A 467 -27.56 8.54 -1.05
CA VAL A 467 -28.22 7.54 -0.20
C VAL A 467 -28.73 6.44 -1.12
N VAL A 468 -28.02 5.30 -1.08
CA VAL A 468 -28.27 4.18 -2.01
C VAL A 468 -29.46 3.34 -1.58
N ASP A 469 -29.62 3.15 -0.25
CA ASP A 469 -30.65 2.30 0.31
C ASP A 469 -31.03 2.72 1.75
N VAL A 470 -32.26 2.40 2.16
CA VAL A 470 -32.78 2.68 3.51
C VAL A 470 -33.54 1.46 4.02
N GLU A 471 -33.03 0.84 5.07
CA GLU A 471 -33.65 -0.30 5.74
C GLU A 471 -34.17 0.09 7.12
N GLU A 472 -35.35 -0.37 7.50
CA GLU A 472 -35.86 -0.23 8.86
C GLU A 472 -35.73 -1.56 9.60
N ARG A 473 -35.06 -1.53 10.76
CA ARG A 473 -34.90 -2.67 11.66
C ARG A 473 -35.26 -2.27 13.08
N ASN A 474 -36.25 -2.92 13.66
CA ASN A 474 -36.72 -2.65 15.05
C ASN A 474 -37.04 -1.17 15.32
N GLY A 475 -37.66 -0.47 14.37
CA GLY A 475 -38.00 0.95 14.49
C GLY A 475 -36.82 1.92 14.34
N VAL A 476 -35.64 1.43 13.92
CA VAL A 476 -34.46 2.24 13.61
C VAL A 476 -34.16 2.16 12.13
N GLN A 477 -34.00 3.31 11.50
CA GLN A 477 -33.61 3.40 10.09
C GLN A 477 -32.09 3.33 9.95
N TYR A 478 -31.64 2.46 9.05
CA TYR A 478 -30.25 2.27 8.63
C TYR A 478 -30.11 2.65 7.16
N TYR A 479 -29.11 3.47 6.88
CA TYR A 479 -28.85 4.03 5.56
C TYR A 479 -27.60 3.42 4.96
N THR A 480 -27.65 3.09 3.67
CA THR A 480 -26.45 2.79 2.86
C THR A 480 -26.05 4.05 2.13
N MET A 481 -24.86 4.55 2.41
CA MET A 481 -24.33 5.82 1.92
C MET A 481 -23.21 5.56 0.91
N ARG A 482 -23.22 6.22 -0.25
CA ARG A 482 -22.11 6.26 -1.21
C ARG A 482 -21.45 7.63 -1.17
N ASP A 483 -20.13 7.67 -0.95
CA ASP A 483 -19.34 8.89 -1.11
C ASP A 483 -18.90 9.02 -2.57
N LEU A 484 -19.37 10.06 -3.27
CA LEU A 484 -19.13 10.22 -4.72
C LEU A 484 -17.68 10.58 -5.06
N ARG A 485 -16.88 11.01 -4.08
CA ARG A 485 -15.47 11.37 -4.29
C ARG A 485 -14.57 10.15 -4.51
N ASN A 486 -14.94 9.02 -3.92
CA ASN A 486 -14.13 7.80 -3.94
C ASN A 486 -14.94 6.52 -4.21
N GLY A 487 -16.24 6.65 -4.50
CA GLY A 487 -17.12 5.52 -4.77
C GLY A 487 -17.44 4.62 -3.57
N ASN A 488 -16.85 4.87 -2.39
CA ASN A 488 -17.00 4.02 -1.21
C ASN A 488 -18.45 3.97 -0.73
N VAL A 489 -18.94 2.73 -0.52
CA VAL A 489 -20.29 2.46 0.00
C VAL A 489 -20.17 2.00 1.46
N VAL A 490 -20.84 2.72 2.36
CA VAL A 490 -20.89 2.41 3.80
C VAL A 490 -22.31 2.06 4.19
N LYS A 491 -22.50 0.84 4.71
CA LYS A 491 -23.80 0.33 5.17
C LYS A 491 -24.04 0.60 6.66
N ASN A 492 -25.28 0.43 7.09
CA ASN A 492 -25.72 0.52 8.49
C ASN A 492 -25.43 1.87 9.18
N VAL A 493 -25.45 2.96 8.42
CA VAL A 493 -25.30 4.31 8.95
C VAL A 493 -26.64 4.74 9.58
N THR A 494 -26.62 5.12 10.86
CA THR A 494 -27.79 5.73 11.52
C THR A 494 -27.68 7.25 11.48
N LYS A 495 -28.80 7.95 11.65
CA LYS A 495 -28.81 9.41 11.73
C LYS A 495 -27.89 9.95 12.83
N SER A 496 -27.77 9.24 13.95
CA SER A 496 -26.91 9.63 15.09
C SER A 496 -25.42 9.38 14.84
N SER A 497 -25.05 8.33 14.07
CA SER A 497 -23.66 8.00 13.74
C SER A 497 -23.14 8.70 12.48
N ALA A 498 -24.02 9.35 11.74
CA ALA A 498 -23.69 9.97 10.47
C ALA A 498 -22.78 11.19 10.61
N ARG A 499 -21.75 11.28 9.77
CA ARG A 499 -20.87 12.47 9.60
C ARG A 499 -21.71 13.67 9.11
N ARG A 500 -21.18 14.87 9.26
CA ARG A 500 -21.91 16.11 8.96
C ARG A 500 -22.62 16.16 7.61
N LEU A 501 -21.94 15.73 6.52
CA LEU A 501 -22.54 15.70 5.18
C LEU A 501 -23.55 14.56 5.05
N TRP A 502 -23.25 13.39 5.58
CA TRP A 502 -24.16 12.25 5.59
C TRP A 502 -25.41 12.52 6.44
N HIS A 503 -25.22 13.12 7.60
CA HIS A 503 -26.34 13.55 8.44
C HIS A 503 -27.25 14.56 7.74
N TYR A 504 -26.65 15.48 6.94
CA TYR A 504 -27.39 16.37 6.06
C TYR A 504 -28.19 15.58 5.01
N ALA A 505 -27.54 14.68 4.26
CA ALA A 505 -28.20 13.86 3.22
C ALA A 505 -29.35 13.03 3.79
N ILE A 506 -29.15 12.36 4.94
CA ILE A 506 -30.18 11.59 5.64
C ILE A 506 -31.38 12.47 5.99
N LYS A 507 -31.15 13.68 6.52
CA LYS A 507 -32.25 14.62 6.81
C LYS A 507 -33.01 15.03 5.57
N GLN A 508 -32.32 15.24 4.46
CA GLN A 508 -32.97 15.61 3.21
C GLN A 508 -33.82 14.44 2.67
N VAL A 509 -33.26 13.22 2.61
CA VAL A 509 -34.00 12.02 2.17
C VAL A 509 -35.26 11.80 3.01
N MET A 510 -35.19 11.97 4.33
CA MET A 510 -36.38 11.87 5.20
C MET A 510 -37.45 12.92 4.90
N SER A 511 -37.13 14.03 4.27
CA SER A 511 -38.06 15.10 3.88
C SER A 511 -38.59 14.96 2.46
N LEU A 512 -38.04 14.04 1.65
CA LEU A 512 -38.49 13.79 0.29
C LEU A 512 -39.76 12.91 0.26
N PRO A 513 -40.61 13.08 -0.76
CA PRO A 513 -41.75 12.19 -0.92
C PRO A 513 -41.31 10.77 -1.29
N GLN A 514 -42.07 9.76 -0.86
CA GLN A 514 -41.80 8.36 -1.23
C GLN A 514 -41.80 8.15 -2.76
N ASP A 515 -42.68 8.87 -3.47
CA ASP A 515 -42.67 8.90 -4.92
C ASP A 515 -41.82 10.08 -5.39
N MET A 516 -40.57 9.79 -5.82
CA MET A 516 -39.60 10.78 -6.26
C MET A 516 -40.06 11.60 -7.51
N ASN A 517 -41.06 11.14 -8.26
CA ASN A 517 -41.64 11.92 -9.35
C ASN A 517 -42.43 13.15 -8.83
N LYS A 518 -42.81 13.15 -7.55
CA LYS A 518 -43.48 14.27 -6.87
C LYS A 518 -42.53 15.23 -6.19
N ALA A 519 -41.22 14.93 -6.19
CA ALA A 519 -40.23 15.81 -5.62
C ALA A 519 -40.09 17.11 -6.43
N PRO A 520 -39.84 18.26 -5.77
CA PRO A 520 -39.72 19.56 -6.45
C PRO A 520 -38.36 19.69 -7.15
N ILE A 521 -38.14 18.92 -8.21
CA ILE A 521 -36.89 18.89 -8.98
C ILE A 521 -37.07 19.74 -10.24
N ALA A 522 -36.20 20.71 -10.45
CA ALA A 522 -36.12 21.47 -11.68
C ALA A 522 -35.32 20.67 -12.72
N TRP A 523 -36.04 19.92 -13.57
CA TRP A 523 -35.49 19.05 -14.58
C TRP A 523 -35.04 19.77 -15.84
N GLN A 524 -33.88 19.38 -16.39
CA GLN A 524 -33.40 19.71 -17.73
C GLN A 524 -32.90 18.41 -18.38
N GLY A 525 -33.78 17.78 -19.18
CA GLY A 525 -33.53 16.43 -19.68
C GLY A 525 -33.55 15.39 -18.56
N ASP A 526 -32.49 14.59 -18.45
CA ASP A 526 -32.38 13.52 -17.47
C ASP A 526 -31.70 13.96 -16.17
N ILE A 527 -31.26 15.21 -16.06
CA ILE A 527 -30.64 15.76 -14.84
C ILE A 527 -31.48 16.95 -14.32
N GLY A 528 -31.40 17.19 -13.01
CA GLY A 528 -32.19 18.23 -12.39
C GLY A 528 -31.62 18.77 -11.10
N ILE A 529 -32.05 19.97 -10.71
CA ILE A 529 -31.67 20.60 -9.42
C ILE A 529 -32.84 20.40 -8.46
N LEU A 530 -32.55 19.73 -7.34
CA LEU A 530 -33.48 19.61 -6.23
C LEU A 530 -33.37 20.83 -5.28
N ARG A 531 -32.15 21.31 -5.05
CA ARG A 531 -31.88 22.44 -4.15
C ARG A 531 -30.52 23.08 -4.42
N GLU A 532 -30.48 24.41 -4.31
CA GLU A 532 -29.23 25.18 -4.24
C GLU A 532 -29.06 25.75 -2.84
N GLN A 533 -27.80 25.74 -2.33
CA GLN A 533 -27.46 26.27 -1.00
C GLN A 533 -26.21 27.14 -1.08
N HIS A 534 -26.25 28.22 -0.33
CA HIS A 534 -25.09 29.10 -0.15
C HIS A 534 -24.49 28.89 1.25
N ARG A 535 -23.18 28.61 1.31
CA ARG A 535 -22.46 28.54 2.57
C ARG A 535 -21.21 29.43 2.50
N GLY A 536 -21.36 30.65 2.95
CA GLY A 536 -20.34 31.69 2.77
C GLY A 536 -20.18 32.01 1.26
N LYS A 537 -18.94 31.92 0.75
CA LYS A 537 -18.62 32.16 -0.67
C LYS A 537 -18.79 30.91 -1.58
N ARG A 538 -19.15 29.74 -1.04
CA ARG A 538 -19.25 28.48 -1.82
C ARG A 538 -20.70 28.07 -1.96
N LYS A 539 -21.08 27.71 -3.20
CA LYS A 539 -22.35 27.09 -3.51
C LYS A 539 -22.29 25.58 -3.36
N ARG A 540 -23.40 24.97 -3.01
CA ARG A 540 -23.61 23.53 -2.98
C ARG A 540 -24.96 23.20 -3.56
N TYR A 541 -25.02 22.08 -4.26
CA TYR A 541 -26.20 21.63 -4.95
C TYR A 541 -26.67 20.26 -4.44
N ASP A 542 -27.97 20.07 -4.33
CA ASP A 542 -28.59 18.75 -4.29
C ASP A 542 -29.12 18.50 -5.69
N LEU A 543 -28.59 17.49 -6.37
CA LEU A 543 -28.84 17.19 -7.77
C LEU A 543 -29.60 15.87 -7.91
N ALA A 544 -30.32 15.70 -9.00
CA ALA A 544 -31.05 14.48 -9.31
C ALA A 544 -30.77 14.03 -10.74
N GLN A 545 -30.78 12.72 -10.96
CA GLN A 545 -30.57 12.09 -12.26
C GLN A 545 -31.58 10.98 -12.49
N ARG A 546 -32.19 10.96 -13.68
CA ARG A 546 -32.97 9.82 -14.14
C ARG A 546 -32.05 8.75 -14.69
N THR A 547 -32.21 7.53 -14.21
CA THR A 547 -31.48 6.36 -14.69
C THR A 547 -32.49 5.25 -15.02
N THR A 548 -32.03 4.19 -15.67
CA THR A 548 -32.85 2.99 -15.94
C THR A 548 -33.46 2.39 -14.67
N ASP A 549 -32.77 2.54 -13.53
CA ASP A 549 -33.18 1.99 -12.23
C ASP A 549 -34.02 2.95 -11.38
N GLY A 550 -34.29 4.17 -11.89
CA GLY A 550 -35.08 5.18 -11.19
C GLY A 550 -34.39 6.54 -11.05
N ILE A 551 -34.83 7.33 -10.08
CA ILE A 551 -34.24 8.65 -9.81
C ILE A 551 -33.20 8.55 -8.72
N ARG A 552 -31.94 8.86 -9.04
CA ARG A 552 -30.84 9.00 -8.09
C ARG A 552 -30.75 10.44 -7.60
N VAL A 553 -30.38 10.63 -6.33
CA VAL A 553 -30.23 11.95 -5.73
C VAL A 553 -28.85 12.09 -5.08
N TYR A 554 -28.16 13.16 -5.44
CA TYR A 554 -26.80 13.48 -5.00
C TYR A 554 -26.83 14.71 -4.11
N PHE A 555 -26.40 14.59 -2.86
CA PHE A 555 -26.51 15.64 -1.85
C PHE A 555 -25.18 16.35 -1.60
N GLY A 556 -25.24 17.68 -1.51
CA GLY A 556 -24.11 18.51 -1.14
C GLY A 556 -22.96 18.54 -2.15
N VAL A 557 -23.30 18.38 -3.42
CA VAL A 557 -22.35 18.48 -4.56
C VAL A 557 -21.76 19.89 -4.63
N THR A 558 -20.47 20.01 -4.88
CA THR A 558 -19.74 21.29 -5.01
C THR A 558 -19.45 21.60 -6.48
N GLU A 559 -19.20 22.88 -6.81
CA GLU A 559 -18.92 23.34 -8.18
C GLU A 559 -17.72 22.63 -8.82
N ASP A 560 -16.72 22.26 -8.03
CA ASP A 560 -15.52 21.53 -8.43
C ASP A 560 -15.77 20.04 -8.71
N GLY A 561 -16.94 19.53 -8.34
CA GLY A 561 -17.32 18.12 -8.56
C GLY A 561 -18.34 17.90 -9.67
N ILE A 562 -18.62 18.92 -10.48
CA ILE A 562 -19.55 18.83 -11.60
C ILE A 562 -18.84 19.11 -12.92
N GLU A 563 -19.22 18.39 -13.97
CA GLU A 563 -18.65 18.50 -15.32
C GLU A 563 -19.76 18.57 -16.38
N ASP A 564 -19.42 18.99 -17.58
CA ASP A 564 -20.23 18.98 -18.80
C ASP A 564 -21.70 19.42 -18.61
N GLU A 565 -22.64 18.51 -18.72
CA GLU A 565 -24.07 18.77 -18.61
C GLU A 565 -24.47 19.32 -17.25
N TRP A 566 -23.83 18.88 -16.19
CA TRP A 566 -24.07 19.38 -14.84
C TRP A 566 -23.67 20.86 -14.68
N LYS A 567 -22.57 21.31 -15.32
CA LYS A 567 -22.15 22.72 -15.32
C LYS A 567 -23.17 23.60 -16.03
N ARG A 568 -23.70 23.13 -17.18
CA ARG A 568 -24.75 23.84 -17.91
C ARG A 568 -26.03 23.95 -17.08
N LEU A 569 -26.41 22.86 -16.38
CA LEU A 569 -27.61 22.84 -15.55
C LEU A 569 -27.54 23.88 -14.41
N VAL A 570 -26.38 24.03 -13.76
CA VAL A 570 -26.22 24.95 -12.60
C VAL A 570 -25.77 26.36 -13.00
N GLY A 571 -25.58 26.63 -14.31
CA GLY A 571 -25.24 27.96 -14.82
C GLY A 571 -23.80 28.41 -14.51
N VAL A 572 -22.86 27.47 -14.42
CA VAL A 572 -21.43 27.70 -14.17
C VAL A 572 -20.62 27.54 -15.45
N ASP A 573 -21.24 27.71 -16.63
CA ASP A 573 -20.51 27.77 -17.91
C ASP A 573 -19.72 29.09 -17.98
N GLY A 574 -18.42 28.94 -18.03
CA GLY A 574 -17.34 29.87 -17.97
C GLY A 574 -17.51 31.29 -18.53
N GLU A 575 -17.07 32.23 -17.74
CA GLU A 575 -16.34 33.38 -18.28
C GLU A 575 -14.87 33.02 -18.57
#